data_e5a3a30ce634640586c77ad74fd0a09b
#
_entry.id   e5a3a30ce634640586c77ad74fd0a09b
#
_cell.length_a   1.000
_cell.length_b   1.000
_cell.length_c   1.000
_cell.angle_alpha   90.00
_cell.angle_beta   90.00
_cell.angle_gamma   90.00
#
_symmetry.space_group_name_H-M   'P 1'
#
loop_
_entity.id
_entity.type
_entity.pdbx_description
1 polymer ?
#
loop_
_entity_poly.entity_id
_entity_poly.type
_entity_poly.pdbx_seq_one_letter_code
_entity_poly.pdbx_strand_id
1 'polypeptide(L)'
;MGRAFFVVDIVIAAAVLGFFAYMHFSRRFSPAVWYMFWVGVLIGATWEIGFYFLGPEFSSTPIYVFSTDPPFPSIILHVAHCFWDGGLFMVGVFLVYKLLAPPHLVCFRWSELGVMLAWGVVQEIAVELLSIGGGMWLYQSRWYNPSLFEIGDSPFTLLPILIWVAAPVVFYLLALPINRRKGKPEESFA
;
A
#
# COMPACT_ATOMS: atom_id res chain seq x y z
N MET A 1 -20.20 13.03 1.48
CA MET A 1 -18.90 12.66 2.07
C MET A 1 -17.95 12.06 1.04
N GLY A 2 -18.38 11.12 0.19
CA GLY A 2 -17.50 10.37 -0.73
C GLY A 2 -16.56 11.19 -1.61
N ARG A 3 -17.03 12.26 -2.28
CA ARG A 3 -16.15 13.08 -3.15
C ARG A 3 -14.99 13.76 -2.43
N ALA A 4 -15.19 14.17 -1.18
CA ALA A 4 -14.12 14.78 -0.39
C ALA A 4 -13.01 13.77 -0.05
N PHE A 5 -13.35 12.50 0.15
CA PHE A 5 -12.38 11.43 0.38
C PHE A 5 -11.40 11.28 -0.78
N PHE A 6 -11.88 11.23 -2.02
CA PHE A 6 -11.00 11.12 -3.19
C PHE A 6 -10.01 12.29 -3.32
N VAL A 7 -10.43 13.49 -2.93
CA VAL A 7 -9.52 14.65 -2.89
C VAL A 7 -8.48 14.49 -1.78
N VAL A 8 -8.88 14.00 -0.61
CA VAL A 8 -7.96 13.71 0.49
C VAL A 8 -6.95 12.65 0.09
N ASP A 9 -7.34 11.59 -0.62
CA ASP A 9 -6.44 10.56 -1.14
C ASP A 9 -5.34 11.16 -2.01
N ILE A 10 -5.69 12.03 -2.95
CA ILE A 10 -4.71 12.71 -3.80
C ILE A 10 -3.76 13.59 -2.97
N VAL A 11 -4.30 14.34 -2.00
CA VAL A 11 -3.47 15.20 -1.13
C VAL A 11 -2.50 14.38 -0.31
N ILE A 12 -2.94 13.25 0.25
CA ILE A 12 -2.06 12.38 1.03
C ILE A 12 -1.02 11.72 0.13
N ALA A 13 -1.40 11.21 -1.06
CA ALA A 13 -0.44 10.67 -2.02
C ALA A 13 0.64 11.69 -2.39
N ALA A 14 0.25 12.93 -2.67
CA ALA A 14 1.18 14.02 -2.95
C ALA A 14 2.08 14.34 -1.73
N ALA A 15 1.52 14.33 -0.51
CA ALA A 15 2.27 14.55 0.72
C ALA A 15 3.29 13.42 0.97
N VAL A 16 2.90 12.16 0.76
CA VAL A 16 3.80 10.99 0.87
C VAL A 16 4.96 11.12 -0.12
N LEU A 17 4.67 11.34 -1.41
CA LEU A 17 5.71 11.52 -2.42
C LEU A 17 6.61 12.72 -2.08
N GLY A 18 6.02 13.86 -1.72
CA GLY A 18 6.75 15.08 -1.34
C GLY A 18 7.64 14.86 -0.12
N PHE A 19 7.17 14.13 0.89
CA PHE A 19 7.96 13.78 2.07
C PHE A 19 9.18 12.94 1.72
N PHE A 20 9.01 11.84 0.98
CA PHE A 20 10.14 10.98 0.61
C PHE A 20 11.12 11.70 -0.33
N ALA A 21 10.64 12.50 -1.27
CA ALA A 21 11.46 13.34 -2.13
C ALA A 21 12.28 14.36 -1.32
N TYR A 22 11.62 15.10 -0.43
CA TYR A 22 12.29 16.07 0.46
C TYR A 22 13.38 15.40 1.32
N MET A 23 13.06 14.28 1.97
CA MET A 23 14.01 13.56 2.82
C MET A 23 15.20 12.99 2.03
N HIS A 24 14.96 12.56 0.80
CA HIS A 24 16.03 12.09 -0.10
C HIS A 24 16.93 13.24 -0.54
N PHE A 25 16.38 14.31 -1.12
CA PHE A 25 17.17 15.42 -1.65
C PHE A 25 17.86 16.26 -0.56
N SER A 26 17.27 16.35 0.62
CA SER A 26 17.92 16.95 1.79
C SER A 26 18.95 16.03 2.47
N ARG A 27 19.20 14.83 1.92
CA ARG A 27 20.17 13.83 2.42
C ARG A 27 19.88 13.35 3.85
N ARG A 28 18.64 13.50 4.33
CA ARG A 28 18.20 13.02 5.66
C ARG A 28 17.95 11.52 5.68
N PHE A 29 17.52 10.93 4.56
CA PHE A 29 17.41 9.49 4.39
C PHE A 29 18.56 8.92 3.58
N SER A 30 18.92 7.67 3.88
CA SER A 30 19.87 6.93 3.05
C SER A 30 19.26 6.66 1.65
N PRO A 31 20.09 6.49 0.60
CA PRO A 31 19.60 6.10 -0.71
C PRO A 31 18.76 4.80 -0.70
N ALA A 32 19.02 3.88 0.24
CA ALA A 32 18.25 2.66 0.38
C ALA A 32 16.76 2.93 0.65
N VAL A 33 16.44 3.88 1.53
CA VAL A 33 15.06 4.28 1.86
C VAL A 33 14.33 4.78 0.61
N TRP A 34 14.98 5.61 -0.22
CA TRP A 34 14.42 6.09 -1.47
C TRP A 34 14.15 4.97 -2.47
N TYR A 35 15.10 4.04 -2.64
CA TYR A 35 14.88 2.88 -3.51
C TYR A 35 13.78 1.95 -2.99
N MET A 36 13.72 1.69 -1.68
CA MET A 36 12.65 0.89 -1.09
C MET A 36 11.27 1.53 -1.28
N PHE A 37 11.16 2.86 -1.10
CA PHE A 37 9.91 3.57 -1.39
C PHE A 37 9.45 3.33 -2.83
N TRP A 38 10.34 3.48 -3.83
CA TRP A 38 9.98 3.24 -5.23
C TRP A 38 9.67 1.78 -5.54
N VAL A 39 10.33 0.84 -4.89
CA VAL A 39 9.95 -0.58 -5.00
C VAL A 39 8.54 -0.80 -4.48
N GLY A 40 8.18 -0.19 -3.36
CA GLY A 40 6.80 -0.22 -2.85
C GLY A 40 5.79 0.37 -3.84
N VAL A 41 6.09 1.55 -4.42
CA VAL A 41 5.27 2.16 -5.47
C VAL A 41 5.09 1.23 -6.68
N LEU A 42 6.16 0.59 -7.14
CA LEU A 42 6.10 -0.33 -8.30
C LEU A 42 5.33 -1.61 -7.99
N ILE A 43 5.48 -2.14 -6.79
CA ILE A 43 4.69 -3.29 -6.34
C ILE A 43 3.21 -2.90 -6.29
N GLY A 44 2.86 -1.76 -5.67
CA GLY A 44 1.50 -1.22 -5.65
C GLY A 44 0.91 -1.04 -7.05
N ALA A 45 1.70 -0.52 -7.98
CA ALA A 45 1.27 -0.35 -9.36
C ALA A 45 0.87 -1.66 -10.06
N THR A 46 1.35 -2.82 -9.61
CA THR A 46 0.97 -4.11 -10.21
C THR A 46 -0.51 -4.42 -10.04
N TRP A 47 -1.10 -4.12 -8.88
CA TRP A 47 -2.54 -4.33 -8.68
C TRP A 47 -3.36 -3.07 -8.94
N GLU A 48 -2.88 -1.88 -8.61
CA GLU A 48 -3.63 -0.64 -8.83
C GLU A 48 -3.94 -0.43 -10.33
N ILE A 49 -2.93 -0.57 -11.19
CA ILE A 49 -3.13 -0.48 -12.63
C ILE A 49 -3.92 -1.69 -13.16
N GLY A 50 -3.71 -2.87 -12.57
CA GLY A 50 -4.53 -4.05 -12.87
C GLY A 50 -6.01 -3.82 -12.55
N PHE A 51 -6.31 -3.26 -11.38
CA PHE A 51 -7.67 -2.94 -10.95
C PHE A 51 -8.32 -1.85 -11.81
N TYR A 52 -7.55 -0.85 -12.27
CA TYR A 52 -8.04 0.13 -13.22
C TYR A 52 -8.62 -0.55 -14.47
N PHE A 53 -7.88 -1.47 -15.10
CA PHE A 53 -8.36 -2.20 -16.28
C PHE A 53 -9.44 -3.24 -15.98
N LEU A 54 -9.52 -3.75 -14.77
CA LEU A 54 -10.57 -4.66 -14.31
C LEU A 54 -11.76 -3.92 -13.64
N GLY A 55 -11.70 -2.61 -13.62
CA GLY A 55 -12.70 -1.74 -13.00
C GLY A 55 -13.91 -1.45 -13.89
N PRO A 56 -14.82 -0.61 -13.40
CA PRO A 56 -16.11 -0.36 -14.04
C PRO A 56 -16.02 0.34 -15.40
N GLU A 57 -14.90 0.99 -15.71
CA GLU A 57 -14.71 1.69 -16.99
C GLU A 57 -14.43 0.73 -18.16
N PHE A 58 -13.88 -0.46 -17.89
CA PHE A 58 -13.43 -1.41 -18.93
C PHE A 58 -14.08 -2.78 -18.84
N SER A 59 -14.68 -3.13 -17.71
CA SER A 59 -15.24 -4.47 -17.49
C SER A 59 -16.75 -4.42 -17.28
N SER A 60 -17.47 -5.31 -17.96
CA SER A 60 -18.90 -5.57 -17.71
C SER A 60 -19.12 -6.31 -16.39
N THR A 61 -18.08 -6.93 -15.85
CA THR A 61 -18.09 -7.63 -14.54
C THR A 61 -16.92 -7.12 -13.69
N PRO A 62 -16.97 -5.84 -13.27
CA PRO A 62 -15.84 -5.21 -12.61
C PRO A 62 -15.49 -5.90 -11.29
N ILE A 63 -14.19 -5.82 -10.92
CA ILE A 63 -13.69 -6.37 -9.65
C ILE A 63 -14.06 -5.50 -8.46
N TYR A 64 -14.28 -4.22 -8.70
CA TYR A 64 -14.79 -3.25 -7.73
C TYR A 64 -15.75 -2.27 -8.42
N VAL A 65 -16.55 -1.56 -7.64
CA VAL A 65 -17.39 -0.44 -8.11
C VAL A 65 -17.20 0.76 -7.19
N PHE A 66 -17.37 1.96 -7.75
CA PHE A 66 -17.43 3.16 -6.93
C PHE A 66 -18.85 3.33 -6.36
N SER A 67 -18.97 3.50 -5.05
CA SER A 67 -20.25 3.88 -4.41
C SER A 67 -20.59 5.35 -4.64
N THR A 68 -19.56 6.17 -4.85
CA THR A 68 -19.66 7.58 -5.24
C THR A 68 -18.67 7.81 -6.37
N ASP A 69 -19.10 8.46 -7.46
CA ASP A 69 -18.20 8.75 -8.58
C ASP A 69 -17.06 9.69 -8.17
N PRO A 70 -15.80 9.35 -8.47
CA PRO A 70 -14.68 10.24 -8.26
C PRO A 70 -14.88 11.56 -9.03
N PRO A 71 -14.42 12.71 -8.50
CA PRO A 71 -14.55 14.02 -9.18
C PRO A 71 -13.55 14.22 -10.34
N PHE A 72 -12.75 13.20 -10.66
CA PHE A 72 -11.71 13.17 -11.70
C PHE A 72 -11.60 11.75 -12.30
N PRO A 73 -10.90 11.57 -13.43
CA PRO A 73 -10.71 10.26 -14.02
C PRO A 73 -10.11 9.25 -13.02
N SER A 74 -10.65 8.04 -12.96
CA SER A 74 -10.30 7.03 -11.95
C SER A 74 -8.82 6.61 -12.01
N ILE A 75 -8.17 6.71 -13.18
CA ILE A 75 -6.73 6.44 -13.32
C ILE A 75 -5.88 7.33 -12.40
N ILE A 76 -6.31 8.57 -12.13
CA ILE A 76 -5.60 9.48 -11.22
C ILE A 76 -5.62 8.92 -9.81
N LEU A 77 -6.74 8.33 -9.38
CA LEU A 77 -6.88 7.69 -8.08
C LEU A 77 -5.94 6.47 -7.98
N HIS A 78 -5.94 5.58 -8.97
CA HIS A 78 -5.05 4.42 -8.99
C HIS A 78 -3.57 4.80 -8.97
N VAL A 79 -3.19 5.83 -9.73
CA VAL A 79 -1.81 6.35 -9.67
C VAL A 79 -1.49 6.93 -8.28
N ALA A 80 -2.42 7.64 -7.65
CA ALA A 80 -2.24 8.13 -6.29
C ALA A 80 -2.08 6.98 -5.28
N HIS A 81 -2.88 5.93 -5.40
CA HIS A 81 -2.78 4.74 -4.55
C HIS A 81 -1.44 4.03 -4.70
N CYS A 82 -0.80 4.02 -5.88
CA CYS A 82 0.58 3.50 -5.99
C CYS A 82 1.55 4.22 -5.03
N PHE A 83 1.43 5.54 -4.85
CA PHE A 83 2.26 6.29 -3.89
C PHE A 83 1.86 6.02 -2.44
N TRP A 84 0.57 5.81 -2.17
CA TRP A 84 0.10 5.34 -0.88
C TRP A 84 0.76 4.01 -0.50
N ASP A 85 0.72 3.04 -1.41
CA ASP A 85 1.31 1.72 -1.21
C ASP A 85 2.80 1.81 -0.91
N GLY A 86 3.52 2.65 -1.68
CA GLY A 86 4.92 2.96 -1.38
C GLY A 86 5.13 3.46 0.05
N GLY A 87 4.26 4.38 0.50
CA GLY A 87 4.26 4.89 1.87
C GLY A 87 3.93 3.81 2.91
N LEU A 88 2.90 2.99 2.66
CA LEU A 88 2.48 1.91 3.55
C LEU A 88 3.58 0.84 3.75
N PHE A 89 4.28 0.46 2.68
CA PHE A 89 5.46 -0.41 2.81
C PHE A 89 6.55 0.23 3.67
N MET A 90 6.79 1.53 3.52
CA MET A 90 7.79 2.23 4.33
C MET A 90 7.39 2.38 5.79
N VAL A 91 6.10 2.49 6.11
CA VAL A 91 5.62 2.37 7.51
C VAL A 91 5.96 0.98 8.07
N GLY A 92 5.76 -0.10 7.30
CA GLY A 92 6.18 -1.44 7.69
C GLY A 92 7.68 -1.53 7.99
N VAL A 93 8.53 -0.94 7.12
CA VAL A 93 9.98 -0.82 7.36
C VAL A 93 10.27 -0.06 8.66
N PHE A 94 9.62 1.09 8.87
CA PHE A 94 9.76 1.86 10.11
C PHE A 94 9.39 1.04 11.36
N LEU A 95 8.31 0.26 11.30
CA LEU A 95 7.91 -0.62 12.40
C LEU A 95 8.95 -1.71 12.67
N VAL A 96 9.57 -2.30 11.65
CA VAL A 96 10.70 -3.23 11.82
C VAL A 96 11.83 -2.57 12.62
N TYR A 97 12.23 -1.35 12.25
CA TYR A 97 13.28 -0.62 12.96
C TYR A 97 12.91 -0.22 14.40
N LYS A 98 11.63 0.02 14.67
CA LYS A 98 11.17 0.44 16.00
C LYS A 98 10.89 -0.72 16.96
N LEU A 99 10.45 -1.86 16.44
CA LEU A 99 9.97 -2.97 17.27
C LEU A 99 11.00 -4.08 17.47
N LEU A 100 12.00 -4.17 16.58
CA LEU A 100 12.98 -5.26 16.62
C LEU A 100 14.38 -4.74 16.94
N ALA A 101 15.23 -5.65 17.42
CA ALA A 101 16.64 -5.34 17.63
C ALA A 101 17.44 -5.43 16.33
N PRO A 102 18.45 -4.52 16.12
CA PRO A 102 19.33 -4.56 14.97
C PRO A 102 20.12 -5.87 14.87
N PRO A 103 20.72 -6.17 13.69
CA PRO A 103 20.65 -5.42 12.44
C PRO A 103 19.33 -5.61 11.70
N HIS A 104 18.85 -4.57 10.98
CA HIS A 104 17.56 -4.59 10.28
C HIS A 104 17.77 -4.74 8.76
N LEU A 105 16.93 -5.57 8.12
CA LEU A 105 16.87 -5.75 6.66
C LEU A 105 18.24 -6.07 6.02
N VAL A 106 19.12 -6.78 6.75
CA VAL A 106 20.44 -7.21 6.25
C VAL A 106 20.42 -8.65 5.81
N CYS A 107 19.70 -9.50 6.52
CA CYS A 107 19.48 -10.91 6.20
C CYS A 107 18.02 -11.27 6.46
N PHE A 108 17.57 -12.38 5.91
CA PHE A 108 16.22 -12.85 6.15
C PHE A 108 15.98 -13.16 7.63
N ARG A 109 14.93 -12.58 8.20
CA ARG A 109 14.47 -12.82 9.58
C ARG A 109 12.96 -12.94 9.60
N TRP A 110 12.44 -14.04 10.13
CA TRP A 110 11.00 -14.28 10.26
C TRP A 110 10.29 -13.20 11.08
N SER A 111 10.95 -12.64 12.09
CA SER A 111 10.40 -11.56 12.91
C SER A 111 10.17 -10.29 12.12
N GLU A 112 11.09 -9.90 11.22
CA GLU A 112 10.93 -8.74 10.35
C GLU A 112 9.78 -8.95 9.35
N LEU A 113 9.76 -10.10 8.69
CA LEU A 113 8.66 -10.46 7.79
C LEU A 113 7.33 -10.51 8.54
N GLY A 114 7.29 -11.05 9.76
CA GLY A 114 6.11 -11.09 10.61
C GLY A 114 5.55 -9.70 10.93
N VAL A 115 6.42 -8.72 11.24
CA VAL A 115 6.01 -7.32 11.43
C VAL A 115 5.43 -6.72 10.16
N MET A 116 6.08 -6.95 9.00
CA MET A 116 5.61 -6.47 7.70
C MET A 116 4.24 -7.07 7.33
N LEU A 117 4.04 -8.37 7.56
CA LEU A 117 2.77 -9.05 7.31
C LEU A 117 1.66 -8.55 8.24
N ALA A 118 1.95 -8.45 9.55
CA ALA A 118 0.98 -7.95 10.51
C ALA A 118 0.53 -6.52 10.16
N TRP A 119 1.47 -5.65 9.81
CA TRP A 119 1.17 -4.30 9.35
C TRP A 119 0.34 -4.32 8.06
N GLY A 120 0.76 -5.08 7.05
CA GLY A 120 0.06 -5.19 5.77
C GLY A 120 -1.41 -5.59 5.95
N VAL A 121 -1.69 -6.61 6.76
CA VAL A 121 -3.07 -7.07 7.01
C VAL A 121 -3.87 -6.06 7.83
N VAL A 122 -3.28 -5.49 8.90
CA VAL A 122 -3.98 -4.54 9.78
C VAL A 122 -4.36 -3.27 9.03
N GLN A 123 -3.43 -2.69 8.26
CA GLN A 123 -3.72 -1.48 7.50
C GLN A 123 -4.75 -1.74 6.40
N GLU A 124 -4.69 -2.90 5.71
CA GLU A 124 -5.66 -3.25 4.68
C GLU A 124 -7.08 -3.39 5.23
N ILE A 125 -7.24 -4.09 6.34
CA ILE A 125 -8.54 -4.16 7.02
C ILE A 125 -9.05 -2.75 7.34
N ALA A 126 -8.19 -1.86 7.83
CA ALA A 126 -8.59 -0.49 8.15
C ALA A 126 -8.99 0.30 6.89
N VAL A 127 -8.25 0.18 5.78
CA VAL A 127 -8.55 0.84 4.50
C VAL A 127 -9.87 0.37 3.93
N GLU A 128 -10.12 -0.95 3.90
CA GLU A 128 -11.39 -1.52 3.43
C GLU A 128 -12.58 -1.07 4.29
N LEU A 129 -12.43 -1.09 5.62
CA LEU A 129 -13.48 -0.60 6.52
C LEU A 129 -13.78 0.88 6.30
N LEU A 130 -12.75 1.70 6.07
CA LEU A 130 -12.90 3.12 5.77
C LEU A 130 -13.54 3.34 4.40
N SER A 131 -13.20 2.54 3.39
CA SER A 131 -13.79 2.60 2.06
C SER A 131 -15.29 2.28 2.10
N ILE A 132 -15.66 1.18 2.74
CA ILE A 132 -17.06 0.76 2.91
C ILE A 132 -17.84 1.83 3.69
N GLY A 133 -17.34 2.23 4.86
CA GLY A 133 -17.99 3.21 5.72
C GLY A 133 -18.04 4.63 5.12
N GLY A 134 -17.05 4.97 4.30
CA GLY A 134 -16.95 6.26 3.59
C GLY A 134 -17.74 6.33 2.29
N GLY A 135 -18.26 5.20 1.79
CA GLY A 135 -18.98 5.12 0.51
C GLY A 135 -18.08 5.45 -0.68
N MET A 136 -16.84 4.92 -0.70
CA MET A 136 -15.86 5.17 -1.75
C MET A 136 -15.91 4.10 -2.83
N TRP A 137 -15.24 2.98 -2.62
CA TRP A 137 -15.27 1.82 -3.51
C TRP A 137 -15.69 0.57 -2.73
N LEU A 138 -16.20 -0.41 -3.47
CA LEU A 138 -16.62 -1.71 -2.92
C LEU A 138 -16.09 -2.80 -3.84
N TYR A 139 -15.30 -3.70 -3.32
CA TYR A 139 -14.90 -4.90 -4.05
C TYR A 139 -16.10 -5.82 -4.22
N GLN A 140 -16.20 -6.41 -5.40
CA GLN A 140 -17.32 -7.27 -5.76
C GLN A 140 -17.03 -8.71 -5.37
N SER A 141 -17.99 -9.35 -4.67
CA SER A 141 -17.89 -10.79 -4.38
C SER A 141 -17.95 -11.61 -5.66
N ARG A 142 -17.00 -12.53 -5.82
CA ARG A 142 -16.83 -13.44 -6.97
C ARG A 142 -16.30 -14.78 -6.47
N TRP A 143 -16.30 -15.81 -7.32
CA TRP A 143 -15.75 -17.12 -6.97
C TRP A 143 -14.27 -17.07 -6.56
N TYR A 144 -13.47 -16.14 -7.13
CA TYR A 144 -12.06 -15.90 -6.81
C TYR A 144 -11.86 -14.82 -5.74
N ASN A 145 -12.88 -14.09 -5.39
CA ASN A 145 -12.90 -13.04 -4.37
C ASN A 145 -14.15 -13.18 -3.49
N PRO A 146 -14.27 -14.24 -2.68
CA PRO A 146 -15.45 -14.46 -1.86
C PRO A 146 -15.57 -13.37 -0.78
N SER A 147 -16.83 -13.06 -0.42
CA SER A 147 -17.11 -12.28 0.78
C SER A 147 -16.72 -13.08 2.03
N LEU A 148 -15.99 -12.44 2.93
CA LEU A 148 -15.66 -12.99 4.24
C LEU A 148 -16.77 -12.71 5.26
N PHE A 149 -17.33 -11.52 5.20
CA PHE A 149 -18.50 -11.07 5.98
C PHE A 149 -19.12 -9.85 5.30
N GLU A 150 -20.25 -9.39 5.81
CA GLU A 150 -20.94 -8.21 5.29
C GLU A 150 -21.00 -7.10 6.34
N ILE A 151 -20.92 -5.86 5.90
CA ILE A 151 -21.07 -4.64 6.69
C ILE A 151 -22.24 -3.88 6.10
N GLY A 152 -23.42 -4.00 6.75
CA GLY A 152 -24.67 -3.61 6.10
C GLY A 152 -24.91 -4.46 4.86
N ASP A 153 -25.10 -3.81 3.70
CA ASP A 153 -25.29 -4.48 2.40
C ASP A 153 -23.96 -4.57 1.58
N SER A 154 -22.83 -4.28 2.20
CA SER A 154 -21.53 -4.21 1.50
C SER A 154 -20.64 -5.38 1.87
N PRO A 155 -20.13 -6.17 0.88
CA PRO A 155 -19.24 -7.29 1.15
C PRO A 155 -17.86 -6.81 1.54
N PHE A 156 -17.29 -7.38 2.60
CA PHE A 156 -15.86 -7.32 2.91
C PHE A 156 -15.22 -8.56 2.30
N THR A 157 -14.30 -8.39 1.35
CA THR A 157 -13.86 -9.47 0.48
C THR A 157 -12.41 -9.94 0.74
N LEU A 158 -12.08 -11.14 0.27
CA LEU A 158 -10.81 -11.82 0.55
C LEU A 158 -9.63 -11.26 -0.26
N LEU A 159 -9.84 -10.85 -1.51
CA LEU A 159 -8.75 -10.56 -2.45
C LEU A 159 -7.81 -9.44 -1.98
N PRO A 160 -8.30 -8.28 -1.46
CA PRO A 160 -7.41 -7.24 -0.95
C PRO A 160 -6.51 -7.74 0.18
N ILE A 161 -7.04 -8.56 1.07
CA ILE A 161 -6.26 -9.19 2.15
C ILE A 161 -5.16 -10.09 1.60
N LEU A 162 -5.47 -10.93 0.58
CA LEU A 162 -4.46 -11.80 -0.04
C LEU A 162 -3.35 -11.01 -0.72
N ILE A 163 -3.67 -9.88 -1.35
CA ILE A 163 -2.67 -8.98 -1.92
C ILE A 163 -1.73 -8.49 -0.81
N TRP A 164 -2.28 -8.00 0.30
CA TRP A 164 -1.49 -7.50 1.43
C TRP A 164 -0.88 -8.58 2.33
N VAL A 165 -1.13 -9.85 2.06
CA VAL A 165 -0.31 -10.98 2.55
C VAL A 165 0.85 -11.27 1.61
N ALA A 166 0.62 -11.26 0.29
CA ALA A 166 1.65 -11.60 -0.69
C ALA A 166 2.67 -10.45 -0.93
N ALA A 167 2.17 -9.23 -1.04
CA ALA A 167 2.98 -8.06 -1.39
C ALA A 167 4.08 -7.72 -0.37
N PRO A 168 3.85 -7.75 0.97
CA PRO A 168 4.92 -7.57 1.95
C PRO A 168 6.03 -8.63 1.86
N VAL A 169 5.71 -9.86 1.46
CA VAL A 169 6.74 -10.90 1.24
C VAL A 169 7.65 -10.49 0.09
N VAL A 170 7.07 -10.12 -1.05
CA VAL A 170 7.82 -9.68 -2.24
C VAL A 170 8.66 -8.44 -1.90
N PHE A 171 8.02 -7.44 -1.29
CA PHE A 171 8.70 -6.20 -0.88
C PHE A 171 9.88 -6.49 0.06
N TYR A 172 9.66 -7.30 1.11
CA TYR A 172 10.70 -7.64 2.08
C TYR A 172 11.90 -8.30 1.41
N LEU A 173 11.66 -9.27 0.54
CA LEU A 173 12.75 -9.95 -0.20
C LEU A 173 13.53 -8.99 -1.10
N LEU A 174 12.88 -8.01 -1.71
CA LEU A 174 13.54 -6.97 -2.52
C LEU A 174 14.26 -5.91 -1.68
N ALA A 175 13.74 -5.60 -0.49
CA ALA A 175 14.34 -4.64 0.42
C ALA A 175 15.71 -5.11 0.96
N LEU A 176 15.88 -6.41 1.20
CA LEU A 176 17.13 -6.97 1.71
C LEU A 176 18.37 -6.62 0.85
N PRO A 177 18.42 -6.91 -0.47
CA PRO A 177 19.59 -6.56 -1.29
C PRO A 177 19.75 -5.05 -1.46
N ILE A 178 18.67 -4.27 -1.44
CA ILE A 178 18.72 -2.81 -1.52
C ILE A 178 19.41 -2.26 -0.27
N ASN A 179 18.98 -2.69 0.91
CA ASN A 179 19.57 -2.20 2.16
C ASN A 179 21.04 -2.60 2.30
N ARG A 180 21.42 -3.83 1.92
CA ARG A 180 22.81 -4.28 1.93
C ARG A 180 23.72 -3.44 1.06
N ARG A 181 23.24 -3.01 -0.12
CA ARG A 181 24.05 -2.27 -1.13
C ARG A 181 24.07 -0.77 -0.93
N LYS A 182 22.99 -0.21 -0.41
CA LYS A 182 22.73 1.25 -0.37
C LYS A 182 22.45 1.79 1.03
N GLY A 183 22.22 0.92 2.01
CA GLY A 183 22.06 1.31 3.42
C GLY A 183 23.41 1.75 3.99
N LYS A 184 23.39 2.82 4.77
CA LYS A 184 24.50 3.10 5.69
C LYS A 184 24.34 2.20 6.92
N PRO A 185 25.44 1.76 7.55
CA PRO A 185 25.31 1.05 8.82
C PRO A 185 24.60 1.95 9.84
N GLU A 186 23.47 1.47 10.37
CA GLU A 186 22.73 1.95 11.56
C GLU A 186 22.16 3.38 11.63
N GLU A 187 22.39 4.29 10.65
CA GLU A 187 22.01 5.70 10.78
C GLU A 187 20.67 6.10 10.12
N SER A 188 19.89 5.17 9.53
CA SER A 188 18.83 5.55 8.61
C SER A 188 17.53 6.07 9.25
N PHE A 189 17.34 5.95 10.58
CA PHE A 189 16.13 6.41 11.30
C PHE A 189 16.41 6.93 12.73
N ALA A 190 17.63 7.37 13.03
CA ALA A 190 17.95 8.01 14.32
C ALA A 190 17.44 9.45 14.38
#